data_245daff46e02df0d5f4b2ef7f175527f
#
_entry.id   245daff46e02df0d5f4b2ef7f175527f
#
_cell.length_a   1.000
_cell.length_b   1.000
_cell.length_c   1.000
_cell.angle_alpha   90.00
_cell.angle_beta   90.00
_cell.angle_gamma   90.00
#
_symmetry.space_group_name_H-M   'P 1'
#
loop_
_entity.id
_entity.type
_entity.pdbx_description
1 polymer ?
#
loop_
_entity_poly.entity_id
_entity_poly.type
_entity_poly.pdbx_seq_one_letter_code
_entity_poly.pdbx_strand_id
1 'polypeptide(L)'
;MQKRRRFLKIAGVTGVAGIAGCTGNGGSGGDDETETIGSGDETETEAETETEASDQMSFGGDGRVNVGISPSVPQEDLEVQYAPLLDHVESYLTENHSVPEGLTVEGNVGSNYSAIIQSLGEGTTDFAETGPFAAALGVKTDNAEIILQRYGYGSWEYKSLIATPNDSDITELSDLSGKTVAFSDRLSTSGALYPLYSMSSEGGLDVGELPEGDGAQAEFDARFAGGHVSSYTLLEQGQVDAAAMGGFVRDTPAGPAPEDWQEVATTLHEDDGLPRAPIVVSPELSDEAKDAIQTAFLEAPDSVYHGADGEEGTDDDLWFGRVREATEDRYQSVIDVANELDVGTDIFQ
;
A
#
# COMPACT_ATOMS: atom_id res chain seq x y z
N MET A 1 26.69 -24.89 -8.29
CA MET A 1 27.37 -23.86 -9.15
C MET A 1 27.06 -22.51 -8.53
N GLN A 2 28.04 -21.89 -7.89
CA GLN A 2 27.84 -20.60 -7.22
C GLN A 2 27.77 -19.48 -8.25
N LYS A 3 26.62 -18.79 -8.38
CA LYS A 3 26.51 -17.51 -9.11
C LYS A 3 26.80 -16.38 -8.11
N ARG A 4 27.93 -15.74 -8.27
CA ARG A 4 28.35 -14.55 -7.54
C ARG A 4 27.47 -13.37 -7.91
N ARG A 5 26.73 -12.80 -6.93
CA ARG A 5 26.04 -11.51 -7.06
C ARG A 5 27.08 -10.40 -7.24
N ARG A 6 26.97 -9.63 -8.32
CA ARG A 6 27.79 -8.44 -8.57
C ARG A 6 27.04 -7.22 -8.03
N PHE A 7 27.54 -6.63 -6.96
CA PHE A 7 27.10 -5.31 -6.52
C PHE A 7 27.58 -4.24 -7.51
N LEU A 8 26.65 -3.51 -8.11
CA LEU A 8 26.94 -2.30 -8.88
C LEU A 8 27.01 -1.11 -7.92
N LYS A 9 28.19 -0.52 -7.81
CA LYS A 9 28.38 0.76 -7.11
C LYS A 9 28.02 1.90 -8.08
N ILE A 10 26.94 2.64 -7.78
CA ILE A 10 26.64 3.89 -8.48
C ILE A 10 27.36 5.01 -7.76
N ALA A 11 28.30 5.63 -8.46
CA ALA A 11 29.01 6.80 -8.02
C ALA A 11 28.16 8.06 -8.27
N GLY A 12 27.94 8.85 -7.21
CA GLY A 12 27.22 10.09 -7.29
C GLY A 12 27.93 11.16 -8.13
N VAL A 13 27.16 11.93 -8.88
CA VAL A 13 27.59 13.18 -9.51
C VAL A 13 26.77 14.32 -8.91
N THR A 14 27.45 15.13 -8.11
CA THR A 14 26.98 16.43 -7.64
C THR A 14 27.13 17.46 -8.75
N GLY A 15 26.04 18.15 -9.11
CA GLY A 15 26.06 19.30 -10.00
C GLY A 15 25.31 20.48 -9.36
N VAL A 16 26.07 21.48 -8.91
CA VAL A 16 25.61 22.80 -8.42
C VAL A 16 25.70 23.78 -9.57
N ALA A 17 24.69 24.61 -9.78
CA ALA A 17 24.66 25.99 -10.28
C ALA A 17 23.24 26.33 -10.77
N GLY A 18 22.62 27.46 -10.53
CA GLY A 18 23.04 28.78 -10.17
C GLY A 18 21.91 29.75 -10.47
N ILE A 19 21.81 30.72 -9.69
CA ILE A 19 20.86 31.83 -9.51
C ILE A 19 20.73 32.67 -10.79
N ALA A 20 19.54 33.20 -11.10
CA ALA A 20 19.35 34.57 -11.54
C ALA A 20 17.87 34.98 -11.51
N GLY A 21 17.58 35.92 -10.68
CA GLY A 21 16.37 36.71 -10.64
C GLY A 21 16.37 37.87 -11.65
N CYS A 22 15.17 38.39 -11.92
CA CYS A 22 14.97 39.76 -12.35
C CYS A 22 13.57 40.24 -11.94
N THR A 23 13.61 41.31 -11.20
CA THR A 23 12.56 42.23 -10.79
C THR A 23 12.16 43.19 -11.92
N GLY A 24 10.91 43.72 -11.86
CA GLY A 24 10.49 44.93 -12.61
C GLY A 24 8.97 45.00 -12.68
N ASN A 25 8.34 45.66 -11.87
CA ASN A 25 7.87 47.00 -11.52
C ASN A 25 7.08 47.72 -12.64
N GLY A 26 5.80 48.08 -12.32
CA GLY A 26 5.31 49.44 -12.51
C GLY A 26 4.23 49.71 -13.55
N GLY A 27 3.09 50.24 -13.06
CA GLY A 27 2.46 51.43 -13.64
C GLY A 27 1.04 51.18 -14.26
N SER A 28 0.01 51.41 -13.53
CA SER A 28 -0.87 52.57 -13.40
C SER A 28 -1.60 53.10 -14.67
N GLY A 29 -2.94 53.09 -14.61
CA GLY A 29 -3.74 54.27 -14.93
C GLY A 29 -4.61 54.20 -16.19
N GLY A 30 -5.90 54.50 -16.01
CA GLY A 30 -6.65 55.31 -16.96
C GLY A 30 -8.04 54.79 -17.31
N ASP A 31 -9.02 55.41 -16.70
CA ASP A 31 -10.45 55.39 -17.02
C ASP A 31 -10.72 55.80 -18.45
N ASP A 32 -11.79 55.35 -19.07
CA ASP A 32 -12.88 56.19 -19.54
C ASP A 32 -14.10 55.41 -20.05
N GLU A 33 -15.27 55.95 -19.76
CA GLU A 33 -16.59 55.50 -20.13
C GLU A 33 -16.88 55.79 -21.61
N THR A 34 -17.78 55.06 -22.24
CA THR A 34 -18.91 55.64 -23.00
C THR A 34 -19.91 54.54 -23.42
N GLU A 35 -21.15 54.80 -23.07
CA GLU A 35 -22.37 54.13 -23.51
C GLU A 35 -22.57 54.21 -25.02
N THR A 36 -23.23 53.23 -25.63
CA THR A 36 -24.31 53.49 -26.59
C THR A 36 -25.19 52.24 -26.80
N ILE A 37 -26.49 52.51 -26.74
CA ILE A 37 -27.65 51.70 -26.90
C ILE A 37 -27.81 51.26 -28.37
N GLY A 38 -28.23 50.00 -28.59
CA GLY A 38 -28.70 49.50 -29.89
C GLY A 38 -29.56 48.26 -29.76
N SER A 39 -30.87 48.48 -29.81
CA SER A 39 -31.96 47.49 -29.84
C SER A 39 -31.95 46.67 -31.14
N GLY A 40 -32.34 45.40 -31.04
CA GLY A 40 -32.87 44.68 -32.22
C GLY A 40 -32.68 43.16 -32.20
N ASP A 41 -33.71 42.55 -31.85
CA ASP A 41 -34.39 41.41 -32.50
C ASP A 41 -34.07 39.98 -32.02
N GLU A 42 -35.16 39.39 -31.61
CA GLU A 42 -35.32 38.02 -31.13
C GLU A 42 -35.06 37.02 -32.26
N THR A 43 -34.25 36.04 -31.98
CA THR A 43 -34.44 34.70 -32.57
C THR A 43 -34.01 33.68 -31.51
N GLU A 44 -35.05 33.16 -30.84
CA GLU A 44 -34.91 31.94 -30.05
C GLU A 44 -34.44 30.81 -30.97
N THR A 45 -33.27 30.33 -30.72
CA THR A 45 -32.89 28.98 -31.11
C THR A 45 -32.38 28.32 -29.83
N GLU A 46 -33.34 27.73 -29.14
CA GLU A 46 -33.02 26.71 -28.16
C GLU A 46 -32.31 25.57 -28.90
N ALA A 47 -30.99 25.59 -28.89
CA ALA A 47 -30.22 24.41 -29.08
C ALA A 47 -30.11 23.79 -27.68
N GLU A 48 -31.06 22.93 -27.35
CA GLU A 48 -30.87 21.90 -26.35
C GLU A 48 -29.66 21.07 -26.83
N THR A 49 -28.49 21.45 -26.37
CA THR A 49 -27.38 20.52 -26.38
C THR A 49 -27.71 19.56 -25.24
N GLU A 50 -28.50 18.52 -25.55
CA GLU A 50 -28.43 17.30 -24.77
C GLU A 50 -26.95 16.88 -24.80
N THR A 51 -26.24 17.20 -23.75
CA THR A 51 -25.02 16.52 -23.41
C THR A 51 -25.47 15.09 -23.13
N GLU A 52 -25.40 14.23 -24.15
CA GLU A 52 -25.40 12.79 -23.90
C GLU A 52 -24.30 12.59 -22.89
N ALA A 53 -24.66 12.35 -21.63
CA ALA A 53 -23.73 11.83 -20.63
C ALA A 53 -23.14 10.59 -21.29
N SER A 54 -21.87 10.60 -21.58
CA SER A 54 -21.21 9.45 -22.19
C SER A 54 -21.44 8.29 -21.24
N ASP A 55 -22.09 7.25 -21.73
CA ASP A 55 -22.36 5.98 -21.04
C ASP A 55 -21.03 5.20 -20.89
N GLN A 56 -19.92 5.93 -20.73
CA GLN A 56 -18.59 5.42 -20.60
C GLN A 56 -18.20 5.39 -19.13
N MET A 57 -17.67 4.23 -18.71
CA MET A 57 -17.07 4.05 -17.42
C MET A 57 -15.90 5.04 -17.23
N SER A 58 -15.85 5.75 -16.12
CA SER A 58 -14.79 6.73 -15.84
C SER A 58 -13.90 6.25 -14.70
N PHE A 59 -12.61 6.45 -14.88
CA PHE A 59 -11.56 6.25 -13.89
C PHE A 59 -10.87 7.60 -13.66
N GLY A 60 -10.18 7.78 -12.55
CA GLY A 60 -9.39 8.92 -12.04
C GLY A 60 -9.13 10.17 -12.89
N GLY A 61 -9.74 10.33 -14.02
CA GLY A 61 -9.90 11.60 -14.72
C GLY A 61 -9.12 11.84 -15.99
N ASP A 62 -8.17 11.00 -16.42
CA ASP A 62 -7.37 11.23 -17.64
C ASP A 62 -7.30 10.06 -18.63
N GLY A 63 -8.25 9.13 -18.52
CA GLY A 63 -8.29 7.92 -19.36
C GLY A 63 -7.30 6.85 -18.92
N ARG A 64 -6.88 6.90 -17.66
CA ARG A 64 -6.01 5.91 -17.02
C ARG A 64 -6.70 5.29 -15.83
N VAL A 65 -6.35 4.05 -15.56
CA VAL A 65 -6.62 3.37 -14.29
C VAL A 65 -5.33 3.39 -13.49
N ASN A 66 -5.33 4.13 -12.40
CA ASN A 66 -4.18 4.28 -11.52
C ASN A 66 -4.22 3.22 -10.42
N VAL A 67 -3.17 2.40 -10.33
CA VAL A 67 -3.08 1.30 -9.38
C VAL A 67 -2.06 1.59 -8.30
N GLY A 68 -2.48 1.54 -7.04
CA GLY A 68 -1.59 1.64 -5.89
C GLY A 68 -0.97 0.29 -5.55
N ILE A 69 0.36 0.19 -5.59
CA ILE A 69 1.09 -1.01 -5.18
C ILE A 69 1.72 -0.79 -3.81
N SER A 70 1.51 -1.72 -2.90
CA SER A 70 2.01 -1.65 -1.54
C SER A 70 3.54 -1.76 -1.47
N PRO A 71 4.23 -0.98 -0.61
CA PRO A 71 5.67 -1.06 -0.41
C PRO A 71 6.09 -2.27 0.45
N SER A 72 5.22 -3.25 0.67
CA SER A 72 5.48 -4.41 1.53
C SER A 72 6.55 -5.36 1.00
N VAL A 73 6.82 -5.33 -0.31
CA VAL A 73 7.84 -6.11 -1.01
C VAL A 73 8.86 -5.18 -1.68
N PRO A 74 10.07 -5.67 -2.03
CA PRO A 74 11.09 -4.86 -2.68
C PRO A 74 10.60 -4.27 -4.00
N GLN A 75 10.88 -2.97 -4.23
CA GLN A 75 10.35 -2.22 -5.38
C GLN A 75 11.00 -2.60 -6.72
N GLU A 76 12.24 -3.10 -6.70
CA GLU A 76 13.02 -3.37 -7.91
C GLU A 76 12.44 -4.46 -8.81
N ASP A 77 11.55 -5.31 -8.26
CA ASP A 77 10.94 -6.43 -8.99
C ASP A 77 9.45 -6.20 -9.31
N LEU A 78 8.82 -5.19 -8.70
CA LEU A 78 7.37 -5.00 -8.76
C LEU A 78 6.83 -4.74 -10.17
N GLU A 79 7.53 -3.94 -11.00
CA GLU A 79 7.10 -3.65 -12.36
C GLU A 79 7.01 -4.94 -13.21
N VAL A 80 8.00 -5.82 -13.08
CA VAL A 80 8.05 -7.08 -13.84
C VAL A 80 7.01 -8.08 -13.34
N GLN A 81 6.81 -8.16 -12.03
CA GLN A 81 5.85 -9.07 -11.41
C GLN A 81 4.40 -8.68 -11.72
N TYR A 82 4.10 -7.37 -11.68
CA TYR A 82 2.72 -6.88 -11.81
C TYR A 82 2.27 -6.66 -13.25
N ALA A 83 3.20 -6.44 -14.20
CA ALA A 83 2.85 -6.11 -15.59
C ALA A 83 1.82 -7.06 -16.21
N PRO A 84 1.93 -8.41 -16.12
CA PRO A 84 0.95 -9.30 -16.75
C PRO A 84 -0.45 -9.18 -16.14
N LEU A 85 -0.54 -8.94 -14.83
CA LEU A 85 -1.82 -8.73 -14.15
C LEU A 85 -2.45 -7.40 -14.56
N LEU A 86 -1.66 -6.32 -14.64
CA LEU A 86 -2.16 -5.00 -15.06
C LEU A 86 -2.58 -5.01 -16.53
N ASP A 87 -1.81 -5.65 -17.42
CA ASP A 87 -2.16 -5.86 -18.83
C ASP A 87 -3.45 -6.67 -18.99
N HIS A 88 -3.69 -7.65 -18.11
CA HIS A 88 -4.92 -8.42 -18.09
C HIS A 88 -6.11 -7.54 -17.69
N VAL A 89 -6.00 -6.73 -16.63
CA VAL A 89 -7.05 -5.80 -16.20
C VAL A 89 -7.36 -4.81 -17.31
N GLU A 90 -6.35 -4.23 -17.98
CA GLU A 90 -6.53 -3.34 -19.12
C GLU A 90 -7.29 -4.01 -20.26
N SER A 91 -6.87 -5.21 -20.65
CA SER A 91 -7.52 -5.99 -21.72
C SER A 91 -8.96 -6.32 -21.35
N TYR A 92 -9.21 -6.76 -20.11
CA TYR A 92 -10.56 -7.08 -19.64
C TYR A 92 -11.49 -5.88 -19.70
N LEU A 93 -11.05 -4.72 -19.21
CA LEU A 93 -11.85 -3.49 -19.20
C LEU A 93 -12.14 -3.01 -20.62
N THR A 94 -11.14 -3.03 -21.51
CA THR A 94 -11.30 -2.53 -22.90
C THR A 94 -12.12 -3.47 -23.78
N GLU A 95 -12.12 -4.77 -23.53
CA GLU A 95 -12.84 -5.76 -24.31
C GLU A 95 -14.30 -5.94 -23.87
N ASN A 96 -14.61 -5.72 -22.58
CA ASN A 96 -15.91 -6.06 -22.00
C ASN A 96 -16.75 -4.84 -21.61
N HIS A 97 -16.16 -3.65 -21.54
CA HIS A 97 -16.84 -2.44 -21.08
C HIS A 97 -16.67 -1.27 -22.03
N SER A 98 -17.60 -0.30 -21.93
CA SER A 98 -17.49 0.99 -22.64
C SER A 98 -16.56 1.89 -21.84
N VAL A 99 -15.29 1.97 -22.26
CA VAL A 99 -14.25 2.77 -21.61
C VAL A 99 -13.68 3.82 -22.57
N PRO A 100 -12.98 4.86 -22.10
CA PRO A 100 -12.29 5.82 -22.97
C PRO A 100 -11.34 5.15 -23.95
N GLU A 101 -11.26 5.68 -25.18
CA GLU A 101 -10.33 5.20 -26.19
C GLU A 101 -8.89 5.39 -25.72
N GLY A 102 -8.10 4.32 -25.74
CA GLY A 102 -6.70 4.34 -25.29
C GLY A 102 -6.56 4.27 -23.77
N LEU A 103 -7.55 3.71 -23.05
CA LEU A 103 -7.41 3.41 -21.62
C LEU A 103 -6.12 2.64 -21.38
N THR A 104 -5.38 3.02 -20.34
CA THR A 104 -4.21 2.31 -19.84
C THR A 104 -4.35 2.00 -18.35
N VAL A 105 -3.71 0.93 -17.87
CA VAL A 105 -3.65 0.56 -16.45
C VAL A 105 -2.20 0.71 -15.97
N GLU A 106 -1.95 1.63 -15.05
CA GLU A 106 -0.60 1.98 -14.61
C GLU A 106 -0.42 1.74 -13.11
N GLY A 107 0.58 0.93 -12.74
CA GLY A 107 0.94 0.65 -11.35
C GLY A 107 1.93 1.68 -10.78
N ASN A 108 1.63 2.17 -9.58
CA ASN A 108 2.48 3.10 -8.85
C ASN A 108 2.75 2.59 -7.44
N VAL A 109 4.02 2.45 -7.07
CA VAL A 109 4.37 2.01 -5.72
C VAL A 109 4.19 3.16 -4.74
N GLY A 110 3.33 2.96 -3.75
CA GLY A 110 3.10 3.93 -2.68
C GLY A 110 4.32 4.07 -1.77
N SER A 111 4.56 5.29 -1.27
CA SER A 111 5.66 5.55 -0.33
C SER A 111 5.45 4.85 1.03
N ASN A 112 4.20 4.67 1.43
CA ASN A 112 3.73 3.99 2.63
C ASN A 112 2.24 3.66 2.48
N TYR A 113 1.68 2.89 3.41
CA TYR A 113 0.27 2.51 3.38
C TYR A 113 -0.70 3.69 3.50
N SER A 114 -0.35 4.71 4.31
CA SER A 114 -1.20 5.90 4.48
C SER A 114 -1.37 6.65 3.16
N ALA A 115 -0.29 6.84 2.40
CA ALA A 115 -0.33 7.51 1.10
C ALA A 115 -1.25 6.78 0.10
N ILE A 116 -1.27 5.44 0.11
CA ILE A 116 -2.16 4.64 -0.75
C ILE A 116 -3.62 4.89 -0.37
N ILE A 117 -3.95 4.81 0.93
CA ILE A 117 -5.34 5.02 1.39
C ILE A 117 -5.82 6.44 1.09
N GLN A 118 -4.98 7.45 1.31
CA GLN A 118 -5.32 8.84 1.00
C GLN A 118 -5.56 9.05 -0.50
N SER A 119 -4.71 8.48 -1.36
CA SER A 119 -4.85 8.62 -2.81
C SER A 119 -6.12 7.94 -3.37
N LEU A 120 -6.58 6.85 -2.73
CA LEU A 120 -7.87 6.23 -3.02
C LEU A 120 -9.03 7.16 -2.65
N GLY A 121 -9.01 7.73 -1.43
CA GLY A 121 -10.05 8.67 -0.97
C GLY A 121 -10.08 9.98 -1.77
N GLU A 122 -8.97 10.40 -2.35
CA GLU A 122 -8.86 11.56 -3.25
C GLU A 122 -9.24 11.24 -4.70
N GLY A 123 -9.54 9.97 -5.02
CA GLY A 123 -9.85 9.52 -6.39
C GLY A 123 -8.67 9.63 -7.36
N THR A 124 -7.44 9.76 -6.87
CA THR A 124 -6.21 9.78 -7.69
C THR A 124 -5.61 8.39 -7.91
N THR A 125 -6.07 7.41 -7.14
CA THR A 125 -5.84 5.98 -7.31
C THR A 125 -7.20 5.30 -7.42
N ASP A 126 -7.39 4.46 -8.43
CA ASP A 126 -8.67 3.80 -8.68
C ASP A 126 -8.80 2.51 -7.86
N PHE A 127 -7.77 1.69 -7.86
CA PHE A 127 -7.70 0.53 -6.97
C PHE A 127 -6.27 0.33 -6.45
N ALA A 128 -6.16 -0.43 -5.37
CA ALA A 128 -4.85 -0.68 -4.79
C ALA A 128 -4.79 -2.01 -4.06
N GLU A 129 -3.57 -2.52 -3.93
CA GLU A 129 -3.25 -3.47 -2.90
C GLU A 129 -2.76 -2.75 -1.64
N THR A 130 -3.14 -3.26 -0.48
CA THR A 130 -2.71 -2.69 0.80
C THR A 130 -2.72 -3.74 1.91
N GLY A 131 -2.23 -3.39 3.09
CA GLY A 131 -2.30 -4.26 4.27
C GLY A 131 -3.71 -4.30 4.87
N PRO A 132 -4.09 -5.37 5.58
CA PRO A 132 -5.42 -5.50 6.19
C PRO A 132 -5.78 -4.36 7.15
N PHE A 133 -4.84 -3.88 7.96
CA PHE A 133 -5.07 -2.79 8.90
C PHE A 133 -5.29 -1.46 8.18
N ALA A 134 -4.45 -1.12 7.22
CA ALA A 134 -4.62 0.09 6.42
C ALA A 134 -5.97 0.08 5.67
N ALA A 135 -6.35 -1.06 5.08
CA ALA A 135 -7.64 -1.20 4.42
C ALA A 135 -8.82 -1.01 5.40
N ALA A 136 -8.77 -1.64 6.57
CA ALA A 136 -9.83 -1.53 7.58
C ALA A 136 -10.02 -0.07 8.05
N LEU A 137 -8.93 0.66 8.24
CA LEU A 137 -8.99 2.09 8.55
C LEU A 137 -9.46 2.92 7.36
N GLY A 138 -9.05 2.57 6.14
CA GLY A 138 -9.52 3.20 4.90
C GLY A 138 -11.03 3.11 4.75
N VAL A 139 -11.62 1.94 5.02
CA VAL A 139 -13.08 1.76 5.04
C VAL A 139 -13.73 2.62 6.13
N LYS A 140 -13.15 2.63 7.34
CA LYS A 140 -13.67 3.42 8.47
C LYS A 140 -13.66 4.94 8.21
N THR A 141 -12.79 5.41 7.30
CA THR A 141 -12.66 6.83 6.92
C THR A 141 -13.32 7.17 5.58
N ASP A 142 -14.07 6.26 5.00
CA ASP A 142 -14.67 6.40 3.67
C ASP A 142 -13.64 6.71 2.56
N ASN A 143 -12.38 6.26 2.72
CA ASN A 143 -11.30 6.44 1.75
C ASN A 143 -11.04 5.20 0.89
N ALA A 144 -11.64 4.06 1.22
CA ALA A 144 -11.46 2.81 0.48
C ALA A 144 -12.64 1.86 0.68
N GLU A 145 -12.89 1.00 -0.30
CA GLU A 145 -13.79 -0.14 -0.21
C GLU A 145 -13.04 -1.43 -0.48
N ILE A 146 -13.25 -2.47 0.34
CA ILE A 146 -12.64 -3.78 0.14
C ILE A 146 -13.50 -4.59 -0.82
N ILE A 147 -12.90 -5.07 -1.91
CA ILE A 147 -13.60 -5.89 -2.91
C ILE A 147 -13.08 -7.32 -3.00
N LEU A 148 -11.79 -7.56 -2.71
CA LEU A 148 -11.17 -8.88 -2.85
C LEU A 148 -10.18 -9.15 -1.70
N GLN A 149 -9.95 -10.44 -1.42
CA GLN A 149 -8.84 -10.93 -0.61
C GLN A 149 -7.89 -11.74 -1.47
N ARG A 150 -6.58 -11.59 -1.27
CA ARG A 150 -5.52 -12.28 -2.00
C ARG A 150 -5.13 -13.59 -1.31
N TYR A 151 -4.81 -14.60 -2.11
CA TYR A 151 -4.24 -15.89 -1.66
C TYR A 151 -2.72 -15.85 -1.88
N GLY A 152 -1.98 -15.59 -0.83
CA GLY A 152 -0.53 -15.42 -0.94
C GLY A 152 0.25 -16.53 -0.25
N TYR A 153 1.34 -16.94 -0.86
CA TYR A 153 2.23 -17.99 -0.33
C TYR A 153 1.48 -19.24 0.14
N GLY A 154 0.49 -19.70 -0.64
CA GLY A 154 -0.25 -20.93 -0.38
C GLY A 154 -1.31 -20.85 0.72
N SER A 155 -1.70 -19.65 1.21
CA SER A 155 -2.68 -19.51 2.29
C SER A 155 -3.54 -18.26 2.16
N TRP A 156 -4.76 -18.28 2.73
CA TRP A 156 -5.64 -17.14 2.95
C TRP A 156 -5.32 -16.37 4.25
N GLU A 157 -4.46 -16.94 5.06
CA GLU A 157 -4.03 -16.39 6.34
C GLU A 157 -2.51 -16.34 6.41
N TYR A 158 -1.98 -15.52 7.31
CA TYR A 158 -0.56 -15.41 7.55
C TYR A 158 -0.29 -15.09 9.02
N LYS A 159 0.97 -14.84 9.35
CA LYS A 159 1.44 -14.66 10.72
C LYS A 159 2.07 -13.30 10.92
N SER A 160 2.02 -12.82 12.16
CA SER A 160 2.87 -11.77 12.69
C SER A 160 4.00 -12.41 13.50
N LEU A 161 5.20 -11.86 13.42
CA LEU A 161 6.37 -12.31 14.20
C LEU A 161 7.00 -11.14 14.95
N ILE A 162 7.45 -11.42 16.17
CA ILE A 162 8.49 -10.67 16.85
C ILE A 162 9.71 -11.59 16.97
N ALA A 163 10.87 -11.15 16.49
CA ALA A 163 12.11 -11.91 16.51
C ALA A 163 13.20 -11.16 17.26
N THR A 164 14.13 -11.91 17.86
CA THR A 164 15.31 -11.41 18.55
C THR A 164 16.58 -12.06 18.01
N PRO A 165 17.78 -11.49 18.21
CA PRO A 165 19.03 -12.18 17.90
C PRO A 165 19.15 -13.51 18.67
N ASN A 166 19.79 -14.52 18.08
CA ASN A 166 19.96 -15.84 18.68
C ASN A 166 20.70 -15.84 20.03
N ASP A 167 21.57 -14.86 20.26
CA ASP A 167 22.35 -14.70 21.49
C ASP A 167 21.72 -13.66 22.45
N SER A 168 20.47 -13.28 22.21
CA SER A 168 19.74 -12.33 23.06
C SER A 168 19.33 -12.95 24.40
N ASP A 169 19.36 -12.14 25.45
CA ASP A 169 18.81 -12.49 26.77
C ASP A 169 17.26 -12.30 26.83
N ILE A 170 16.63 -11.80 25.75
CA ILE A 170 15.19 -11.60 25.64
C ILE A 170 14.53 -12.94 25.36
N THR A 171 13.67 -13.39 26.29
CA THR A 171 13.01 -14.71 26.24
C THR A 171 11.49 -14.64 26.28
N GLU A 172 10.94 -13.48 26.67
CA GLU A 172 9.51 -13.21 26.70
C GLU A 172 9.20 -11.76 26.34
N LEU A 173 7.96 -11.43 25.98
CA LEU A 173 7.58 -10.09 25.53
C LEU A 173 7.86 -9.00 26.57
N SER A 174 7.72 -9.30 27.86
CA SER A 174 8.02 -8.37 28.95
C SER A 174 9.49 -7.94 29.01
N ASP A 175 10.41 -8.74 28.48
CA ASP A 175 11.85 -8.42 28.41
C ASP A 175 12.15 -7.29 27.41
N LEU A 176 11.17 -6.93 26.56
CA LEU A 176 11.29 -5.82 25.60
C LEU A 176 11.24 -4.44 26.27
N SER A 177 10.91 -4.35 27.57
CA SER A 177 10.96 -3.11 28.33
C SER A 177 12.39 -2.50 28.29
N GLY A 178 12.47 -1.23 27.87
CA GLY A 178 13.74 -0.51 27.71
C GLY A 178 14.60 -0.94 26.51
N LYS A 179 14.09 -1.81 25.63
CA LYS A 179 14.79 -2.28 24.42
C LYS A 179 14.42 -1.45 23.21
N THR A 180 15.24 -1.55 22.16
CA THR A 180 14.93 -0.97 20.86
C THR A 180 14.26 -2.02 19.96
N VAL A 181 13.03 -1.74 19.52
CA VAL A 181 12.22 -2.65 18.70
C VAL A 181 11.97 -2.03 17.31
N ALA A 182 12.32 -2.74 16.26
CA ALA A 182 11.98 -2.35 14.90
C ALA A 182 10.55 -2.81 14.56
N PHE A 183 9.77 -1.93 14.00
CA PHE A 183 8.47 -2.19 13.38
C PHE A 183 8.55 -1.93 11.88
N SER A 184 7.63 -2.52 11.10
CA SER A 184 7.63 -2.31 9.64
C SER A 184 7.11 -0.92 9.28
N ASP A 185 5.85 -0.80 8.90
CA ASP A 185 5.15 0.47 8.68
C ASP A 185 4.10 0.66 9.78
N ARG A 186 3.74 1.90 10.12
CA ARG A 186 2.75 2.20 11.17
C ARG A 186 1.39 1.55 10.92
N LEU A 187 0.99 1.45 9.66
CA LEU A 187 -0.26 0.79 9.23
C LEU A 187 -0.07 -0.70 8.87
N SER A 188 1.07 -1.28 9.19
CA SER A 188 1.29 -2.70 8.98
C SER A 188 0.54 -3.54 10.00
N THR A 189 -0.28 -4.46 9.54
CA THR A 189 -1.00 -5.41 10.40
C THR A 189 -0.04 -6.28 11.21
N SER A 190 0.87 -6.98 10.53
CA SER A 190 1.76 -7.97 11.14
C SER A 190 3.11 -7.40 11.57
N GLY A 191 3.46 -6.20 11.13
CA GLY A 191 4.73 -5.58 11.47
C GLY A 191 4.61 -4.39 12.42
N ALA A 192 3.38 -4.05 12.87
CA ALA A 192 3.11 -3.03 13.87
C ALA A 192 1.91 -3.38 14.74
N LEU A 193 0.68 -3.45 14.19
CA LEU A 193 -0.55 -3.57 14.96
C LEU A 193 -0.56 -4.79 15.89
N TYR A 194 -0.41 -6.00 15.35
CA TYR A 194 -0.41 -7.23 16.15
C TYR A 194 0.78 -7.31 17.11
N PRO A 195 2.03 -6.99 16.70
CA PRO A 195 3.13 -6.90 17.65
C PRO A 195 2.89 -5.98 18.83
N LEU A 196 2.37 -4.77 18.60
CA LEU A 196 2.03 -3.82 19.67
C LEU A 196 0.93 -4.37 20.58
N TYR A 197 -0.10 -4.98 20.00
CA TYR A 197 -1.16 -5.63 20.75
C TYR A 197 -0.62 -6.74 21.66
N SER A 198 0.20 -7.65 21.14
CA SER A 198 0.76 -8.77 21.91
C SER A 198 1.75 -8.28 22.99
N MET A 199 2.56 -7.26 22.67
CA MET A 199 3.43 -6.60 23.65
C MET A 199 2.62 -5.98 24.80
N SER A 200 1.46 -5.38 24.51
CA SER A 200 0.58 -4.80 25.53
C SER A 200 -0.21 -5.87 26.27
N SER A 201 -0.95 -6.73 25.56
CA SER A 201 -1.91 -7.66 26.17
C SER A 201 -1.26 -8.85 26.85
N GLU A 202 -0.17 -9.40 26.29
CA GLU A 202 0.53 -10.56 26.81
C GLU A 202 1.84 -10.19 27.52
N GLY A 203 2.58 -9.22 26.98
CA GLY A 203 3.81 -8.71 27.58
C GLY A 203 3.58 -7.75 28.74
N GLY A 204 2.39 -7.17 28.84
CA GLY A 204 2.03 -6.20 29.88
C GLY A 204 2.79 -4.88 29.74
N LEU A 205 3.31 -4.55 28.57
CA LEU A 205 4.06 -3.33 28.28
C LEU A 205 3.13 -2.17 27.96
N ASP A 206 3.47 -0.99 28.42
CA ASP A 206 2.85 0.24 27.94
C ASP A 206 3.39 0.57 26.54
N VAL A 207 2.53 0.53 25.54
CA VAL A 207 2.89 0.86 24.13
C VAL A 207 2.67 2.34 23.82
N GLY A 208 2.21 3.13 24.81
CA GLY A 208 1.92 4.55 24.66
C GLY A 208 0.86 4.82 23.60
N GLU A 209 1.12 5.80 22.73
CA GLU A 209 0.22 6.19 21.66
C GLU A 209 0.55 5.48 20.32
N LEU A 210 1.35 4.40 20.34
CA LEU A 210 1.69 3.66 19.12
C LEU A 210 0.48 2.82 18.62
N PRO A 211 0.33 2.71 17.27
CA PRO A 211 1.23 3.21 16.22
C PRO A 211 1.00 4.67 15.79
N GLU A 212 0.03 5.39 16.34
CA GLU A 212 -0.32 6.77 15.94
C GLU A 212 0.74 7.80 16.36
N GLY A 213 1.15 7.77 17.61
CA GLY A 213 2.11 8.69 18.21
C GLY A 213 3.56 8.41 17.85
N ASP A 214 4.47 9.17 18.47
CA ASP A 214 5.90 9.06 18.27
C ASP A 214 6.58 7.97 19.13
N GLY A 215 5.81 7.31 20.01
CA GLY A 215 6.30 6.30 20.94
C GLY A 215 7.03 6.85 22.17
N ALA A 216 7.01 8.16 22.40
CA ALA A 216 7.69 8.79 23.55
C ALA A 216 7.21 8.28 24.90
N GLN A 217 6.00 7.72 24.98
CA GLN A 217 5.39 7.17 26.19
C GLN A 217 5.48 5.64 26.27
N ALA A 218 5.98 4.96 25.24
CA ALA A 218 6.14 3.53 25.25
C ALA A 218 7.30 3.09 26.19
N GLU A 219 7.17 1.91 26.80
CA GLU A 219 8.21 1.34 27.66
C GLU A 219 9.41 0.80 26.86
N PHE A 220 9.47 1.00 25.56
CA PHE A 220 10.55 0.60 24.65
C PHE A 220 10.81 1.69 23.60
N ASP A 221 11.96 1.64 22.93
CA ASP A 221 12.33 2.56 21.83
C ASP A 221 11.82 1.98 20.50
N ALA A 222 10.81 2.57 19.89
CA ALA A 222 10.21 2.10 18.64
C ALA A 222 10.90 2.70 17.42
N ARG A 223 11.25 1.85 16.44
CA ARG A 223 11.81 2.26 15.15
C ARG A 223 10.99 1.71 14.00
N PHE A 224 10.36 2.58 13.20
CA PHE A 224 9.65 2.19 11.99
C PHE A 224 10.63 2.11 10.82
N ALA A 225 10.83 0.89 10.29
CA ALA A 225 11.80 0.58 9.24
C ALA A 225 11.27 0.81 7.81
N GLY A 226 9.96 1.08 7.67
CA GLY A 226 9.29 1.28 6.39
C GLY A 226 8.91 -0.01 5.65
N GLY A 227 9.32 -1.19 6.13
CA GLY A 227 9.01 -2.47 5.51
C GLY A 227 9.42 -3.67 6.34
N HIS A 228 8.88 -4.85 6.03
CA HIS A 228 9.10 -6.07 6.80
C HIS A 228 10.54 -6.59 6.68
N VAL A 229 11.07 -6.65 5.46
CA VAL A 229 12.46 -7.06 5.22
C VAL A 229 13.43 -6.04 5.82
N SER A 230 13.07 -4.74 5.80
CA SER A 230 13.87 -3.69 6.44
C SER A 230 13.93 -3.87 7.96
N SER A 231 12.83 -4.26 8.62
CA SER A 231 12.83 -4.59 10.05
C SER A 231 13.78 -5.73 10.36
N TYR A 232 13.73 -6.81 9.58
CA TYR A 232 14.67 -7.92 9.72
C TYR A 232 16.13 -7.48 9.51
N THR A 233 16.38 -6.65 8.50
CA THR A 233 17.74 -6.14 8.21
C THR A 233 18.32 -5.33 9.36
N LEU A 234 17.50 -4.52 10.07
CA LEU A 234 17.96 -3.83 11.27
C LEU A 234 18.35 -4.79 12.38
N LEU A 235 17.61 -5.90 12.55
CA LEU A 235 17.94 -6.95 13.50
C LEU A 235 19.25 -7.66 13.14
N GLU A 236 19.38 -8.10 11.89
CA GLU A 236 20.58 -8.76 11.36
C GLU A 236 21.84 -7.91 11.54
N GLN A 237 21.70 -6.59 11.36
CA GLN A 237 22.80 -5.63 11.52
C GLN A 237 23.09 -5.26 12.99
N GLY A 238 22.34 -5.81 13.95
CA GLY A 238 22.47 -5.51 15.37
C GLY A 238 22.13 -4.05 15.73
N GLN A 239 21.26 -3.41 14.96
CA GLN A 239 20.83 -2.03 15.19
C GLN A 239 19.62 -1.93 16.12
N VAL A 240 18.96 -3.04 16.38
CA VAL A 240 17.80 -3.17 17.27
C VAL A 240 17.90 -4.46 18.07
N ASP A 241 17.23 -4.49 19.23
CA ASP A 241 17.21 -5.67 20.12
C ASP A 241 16.13 -6.68 19.70
N ALA A 242 15.06 -6.23 19.03
CA ALA A 242 14.00 -7.05 18.48
C ALA A 242 13.45 -6.44 17.19
N ALA A 243 12.79 -7.25 16.37
CA ALA A 243 12.13 -6.78 15.15
C ALA A 243 10.79 -7.46 14.92
N ALA A 244 9.79 -6.65 14.57
CA ALA A 244 8.44 -7.07 14.22
C ALA A 244 8.23 -7.09 12.71
N MET A 245 7.63 -8.17 12.19
CA MET A 245 7.44 -8.38 10.76
C MET A 245 6.35 -9.40 10.45
N GLY A 246 5.95 -9.51 9.19
CA GLY A 246 5.11 -10.62 8.74
C GLY A 246 5.88 -11.93 8.67
N GLY A 247 5.21 -13.04 9.00
CA GLY A 247 5.83 -14.38 8.99
C GLY A 247 6.41 -14.79 7.64
N PHE A 248 5.92 -14.19 6.55
CA PHE A 248 6.46 -14.44 5.21
C PHE A 248 7.95 -14.07 5.06
N VAL A 249 8.48 -13.17 5.90
CA VAL A 249 9.93 -12.85 5.91
C VAL A 249 10.76 -14.06 6.33
N ARG A 250 10.26 -14.87 7.28
CA ARG A 250 10.91 -16.11 7.73
C ARG A 250 10.59 -17.30 6.83
N ASP A 251 9.34 -17.39 6.35
CA ASP A 251 8.75 -18.62 5.85
C ASP A 251 8.75 -18.71 4.32
N THR A 252 9.16 -17.64 3.60
CA THR A 252 9.06 -17.55 2.14
C THR A 252 10.31 -16.92 1.52
N PRO A 253 10.48 -16.98 0.18
CA PRO A 253 11.60 -16.34 -0.52
C PRO A 253 11.62 -14.79 -0.45
N ALA A 254 10.56 -14.15 0.08
CA ALA A 254 10.53 -12.70 0.28
C ALA A 254 11.55 -12.20 1.32
N GLY A 255 12.07 -13.09 2.15
CA GLY A 255 13.08 -12.79 3.16
C GLY A 255 14.39 -13.56 2.95
N PRO A 256 15.20 -13.69 4.01
CA PRO A 256 16.45 -14.46 3.94
C PRO A 256 16.20 -15.96 3.74
N ALA A 257 17.19 -16.68 3.24
CA ALA A 257 17.12 -18.13 3.21
C ALA A 257 16.91 -18.71 4.64
N PRO A 258 16.21 -19.85 4.80
CA PRO A 258 15.92 -20.41 6.11
C PRO A 258 17.17 -20.66 6.98
N GLU A 259 18.27 -21.05 6.38
CA GLU A 259 19.57 -21.20 7.06
C GLU A 259 20.11 -19.87 7.57
N ASP A 260 20.00 -18.79 6.78
CA ASP A 260 20.46 -17.46 7.17
C ASP A 260 19.60 -16.90 8.31
N TRP A 261 18.27 -17.13 8.26
CA TRP A 261 17.39 -16.80 9.37
C TRP A 261 17.80 -17.49 10.67
N GLN A 262 18.04 -18.81 10.62
CA GLN A 262 18.41 -19.59 11.79
C GLN A 262 19.77 -19.21 12.38
N GLU A 263 20.68 -18.65 11.59
CA GLU A 263 21.97 -18.14 12.07
C GLU A 263 21.83 -16.80 12.81
N VAL A 264 20.81 -15.99 12.46
CA VAL A 264 20.66 -14.61 12.95
C VAL A 264 19.60 -14.49 14.03
N ALA A 265 18.42 -15.11 13.84
CA ALA A 265 17.23 -14.77 14.59
C ALA A 265 16.48 -15.97 15.19
N THR A 266 15.91 -15.74 16.37
CA THR A 266 14.94 -16.61 17.03
C THR A 266 13.61 -15.92 17.10
N THR A 267 12.52 -16.64 16.82
CA THR A 267 11.15 -16.11 16.99
C THR A 267 10.84 -16.04 18.49
N LEU A 268 10.60 -14.82 18.98
CA LEU A 268 10.19 -14.56 20.36
C LEU A 268 8.70 -14.78 20.54
N HIS A 269 7.89 -14.29 19.59
CA HIS A 269 6.44 -14.37 19.61
C HIS A 269 5.88 -14.53 18.20
N GLU A 270 4.71 -15.19 18.09
CA GLU A 270 4.02 -15.40 16.82
C GLU A 270 2.51 -15.33 17.01
N ASP A 271 1.84 -14.47 16.24
CA ASP A 271 0.39 -14.42 16.12
C ASP A 271 -0.03 -15.10 14.80
N ASP A 272 -0.97 -16.02 14.89
CA ASP A 272 -1.50 -16.79 13.75
C ASP A 272 -2.85 -16.25 13.26
N GLY A 273 -3.26 -16.68 12.07
CA GLY A 273 -4.63 -16.48 11.57
C GLY A 273 -4.93 -15.05 11.09
N LEU A 274 -3.91 -14.23 10.83
CA LEU A 274 -4.13 -12.91 10.27
C LEU A 274 -4.67 -13.04 8.84
N PRO A 275 -5.76 -12.32 8.49
CA PRO A 275 -6.30 -12.39 7.13
C PRO A 275 -5.29 -11.80 6.13
N ARG A 276 -5.08 -12.50 4.99
CA ARG A 276 -4.24 -11.97 3.90
C ARG A 276 -4.80 -10.66 3.38
N ALA A 277 -3.91 -9.87 2.86
CA ALA A 277 -4.12 -8.52 2.38
C ALA A 277 -5.19 -8.40 1.28
N PRO A 278 -6.05 -7.36 1.33
CA PRO A 278 -7.10 -7.14 0.34
C PRO A 278 -6.61 -6.46 -0.94
N ILE A 279 -7.49 -6.45 -1.96
CA ILE A 279 -7.57 -5.42 -2.98
C ILE A 279 -8.70 -4.46 -2.57
N VAL A 280 -8.42 -3.18 -2.65
CA VAL A 280 -9.34 -2.09 -2.32
C VAL A 280 -9.55 -1.18 -3.52
N VAL A 281 -10.69 -0.52 -3.58
CA VAL A 281 -11.02 0.44 -4.63
C VAL A 281 -11.35 1.80 -4.04
N SER A 282 -11.20 2.84 -4.85
CA SER A 282 -11.65 4.19 -4.51
C SER A 282 -13.18 4.23 -4.34
N PRO A 283 -13.70 4.86 -3.28
CA PRO A 283 -15.14 5.08 -3.12
C PRO A 283 -15.72 5.97 -4.22
N GLU A 284 -14.92 6.81 -4.87
CA GLU A 284 -15.32 7.72 -5.95
C GLU A 284 -15.66 6.99 -7.26
N LEU A 285 -15.26 5.72 -7.41
CA LEU A 285 -15.63 4.92 -8.58
C LEU A 285 -17.12 4.57 -8.58
N SER A 286 -17.72 4.49 -9.77
CA SER A 286 -19.06 3.94 -9.92
C SER A 286 -19.11 2.46 -9.54
N ASP A 287 -20.27 1.97 -9.10
CA ASP A 287 -20.48 0.56 -8.80
C ASP A 287 -20.10 -0.33 -9.99
N GLU A 288 -20.41 0.10 -11.23
CA GLU A 288 -20.04 -0.63 -12.45
C GLU A 288 -18.51 -0.73 -12.61
N ALA A 289 -17.75 0.33 -12.31
CA ALA A 289 -16.28 0.29 -12.38
C ALA A 289 -15.67 -0.61 -11.31
N LYS A 290 -16.23 -0.59 -10.09
CA LYS A 290 -15.83 -1.48 -9.00
C LYS A 290 -16.08 -2.95 -9.35
N ASP A 291 -17.26 -3.26 -9.87
CA ASP A 291 -17.64 -4.60 -10.30
C ASP A 291 -16.77 -5.10 -11.47
N ALA A 292 -16.45 -4.21 -12.41
CA ALA A 292 -15.59 -4.53 -13.55
C ALA A 292 -14.15 -4.87 -13.10
N ILE A 293 -13.57 -4.08 -12.20
CA ILE A 293 -12.25 -4.36 -11.60
C ILE A 293 -12.30 -5.69 -10.85
N GLN A 294 -13.31 -5.89 -9.99
CA GLN A 294 -13.45 -7.13 -9.21
C GLN A 294 -13.52 -8.35 -10.14
N THR A 295 -14.33 -8.28 -11.20
CA THR A 295 -14.51 -9.38 -12.14
C THR A 295 -13.23 -9.64 -12.94
N ALA A 296 -12.50 -8.60 -13.36
CA ALA A 296 -11.22 -8.75 -14.04
C ALA A 296 -10.23 -9.61 -13.23
N PHE A 297 -10.18 -9.40 -11.92
CA PHE A 297 -9.34 -10.21 -11.04
C PHE A 297 -9.86 -11.63 -10.84
N LEU A 298 -11.19 -11.82 -10.71
CA LEU A 298 -11.82 -13.14 -10.48
C LEU A 298 -11.73 -14.04 -11.71
N GLU A 299 -11.73 -13.48 -12.91
CA GLU A 299 -11.61 -14.18 -14.19
C GLU A 299 -10.18 -14.26 -14.72
N ALA A 300 -9.21 -13.69 -13.98
CA ALA A 300 -7.82 -13.70 -14.36
C ALA A 300 -7.27 -15.13 -14.47
N PRO A 301 -6.60 -15.49 -15.58
CA PRO A 301 -5.97 -16.80 -15.70
C PRO A 301 -4.76 -16.89 -14.75
N ASP A 302 -4.47 -18.10 -14.24
CA ASP A 302 -3.38 -18.32 -13.28
C ASP A 302 -2.04 -17.74 -13.77
N SER A 303 -1.78 -17.79 -15.09
CA SER A 303 -0.53 -17.30 -15.68
C SER A 303 -0.23 -15.81 -15.47
N VAL A 304 -1.22 -14.97 -15.18
CA VAL A 304 -0.96 -13.54 -14.93
C VAL A 304 -0.33 -13.29 -13.55
N TYR A 305 -0.38 -14.29 -12.68
CA TYR A 305 0.26 -14.26 -11.36
C TYR A 305 1.69 -14.81 -11.38
N HIS A 306 2.14 -15.35 -12.52
CA HIS A 306 3.46 -15.97 -12.69
C HIS A 306 4.46 -15.02 -13.37
N GLY A 307 4.32 -13.71 -13.18
CA GLY A 307 5.25 -12.72 -13.71
C GLY A 307 5.34 -12.69 -15.23
N ALA A 308 6.41 -12.09 -15.73
CA ALA A 308 6.58 -11.84 -17.16
C ALA A 308 6.86 -13.10 -17.99
N ASP A 309 7.39 -14.16 -17.40
CA ASP A 309 7.65 -15.42 -18.11
C ASP A 309 6.44 -16.38 -18.12
N GLY A 310 5.45 -16.16 -17.23
CA GLY A 310 4.23 -16.95 -17.09
C GLY A 310 4.46 -18.38 -16.57
N GLU A 311 5.65 -18.69 -16.04
CA GLU A 311 6.04 -19.99 -15.50
C GLU A 311 6.00 -19.99 -13.97
N GLU A 312 5.21 -20.85 -13.34
CA GLU A 312 5.10 -20.98 -11.89
C GLU A 312 6.44 -21.36 -11.22
N GLY A 313 6.80 -20.68 -10.16
CA GLY A 313 7.95 -20.99 -9.31
C GLY A 313 9.24 -20.26 -9.74
N THR A 314 9.12 -19.18 -10.46
CA THR A 314 10.24 -18.33 -10.89
C THR A 314 10.41 -17.08 -9.99
N ASP A 315 11.49 -16.33 -10.19
CA ASP A 315 11.81 -15.18 -9.33
C ASP A 315 10.90 -13.97 -9.59
N ASP A 316 10.14 -13.97 -10.69
CA ASP A 316 9.22 -12.90 -11.08
C ASP A 316 7.73 -13.20 -10.78
N ASP A 317 7.44 -14.34 -10.13
CA ASP A 317 6.09 -14.64 -9.65
C ASP A 317 5.58 -13.56 -8.69
N LEU A 318 4.30 -13.22 -8.84
CA LEU A 318 3.62 -12.45 -7.80
C LEU A 318 3.57 -13.26 -6.49
N TRP A 319 3.65 -12.57 -5.36
CA TRP A 319 3.54 -13.21 -4.05
C TRP A 319 2.15 -13.81 -3.75
N PHE A 320 1.16 -13.56 -4.61
CA PHE A 320 -0.18 -14.15 -4.54
C PHE A 320 -0.57 -14.71 -5.90
N GLY A 321 -1.27 -15.85 -5.89
CA GLY A 321 -1.61 -16.61 -7.10
C GLY A 321 -3.10 -16.65 -7.43
N ARG A 322 -3.97 -16.01 -6.62
CA ARG A 322 -5.41 -15.89 -6.87
C ARG A 322 -6.08 -14.96 -5.86
N VAL A 323 -7.34 -14.66 -6.12
CA VAL A 323 -8.19 -13.82 -5.26
C VAL A 323 -9.52 -14.51 -4.96
N ARG A 324 -10.27 -13.95 -4.01
CA ARG A 324 -11.70 -14.24 -3.76
C ARG A 324 -12.41 -12.97 -3.36
N GLU A 325 -13.72 -12.94 -3.54
CA GLU A 325 -14.56 -11.87 -3.03
C GLU A 325 -14.39 -11.69 -1.51
N ALA A 326 -14.31 -10.45 -1.08
CA ALA A 326 -14.20 -10.08 0.32
C ALA A 326 -14.84 -8.71 0.58
N THR A 327 -15.28 -8.54 1.83
CA THR A 327 -15.76 -7.29 2.40
C THR A 327 -15.03 -7.02 3.70
N GLU A 328 -15.31 -5.89 4.35
CA GLU A 328 -14.73 -5.52 5.65
C GLU A 328 -14.93 -6.58 6.74
N ASP A 329 -16.04 -7.33 6.71
CA ASP A 329 -16.34 -8.38 7.70
C ASP A 329 -15.21 -9.41 7.84
N ARG A 330 -14.45 -9.64 6.77
CA ARG A 330 -13.33 -10.56 6.78
C ARG A 330 -12.14 -10.05 7.58
N TYR A 331 -12.11 -8.75 7.82
CA TYR A 331 -11.03 -8.06 8.53
C TYR A 331 -11.44 -7.62 9.93
N GLN A 332 -12.59 -8.13 10.44
CA GLN A 332 -13.09 -7.76 11.76
C GLN A 332 -12.09 -8.03 12.88
N SER A 333 -11.31 -9.13 12.82
CA SER A 333 -10.28 -9.42 13.81
C SER A 333 -9.19 -8.34 13.88
N VAL A 334 -8.87 -7.74 12.73
CA VAL A 334 -7.89 -6.63 12.65
C VAL A 334 -8.48 -5.35 13.26
N ILE A 335 -9.76 -5.09 12.98
CA ILE A 335 -10.51 -3.96 13.55
C ILE A 335 -10.59 -4.09 15.07
N ASP A 336 -10.87 -5.29 15.58
CA ASP A 336 -10.99 -5.57 17.01
C ASP A 336 -9.66 -5.29 17.73
N VAL A 337 -8.54 -5.76 17.18
CA VAL A 337 -7.18 -5.48 17.70
C VAL A 337 -6.86 -3.98 17.68
N ALA A 338 -7.20 -3.28 16.59
CA ALA A 338 -7.02 -1.83 16.52
C ALA A 338 -7.83 -1.08 17.59
N ASN A 339 -9.07 -1.51 17.84
CA ASN A 339 -9.92 -0.93 18.87
C ASN A 339 -9.40 -1.20 20.29
N GLU A 340 -8.79 -2.37 20.54
CA GLU A 340 -8.19 -2.68 21.84
C GLU A 340 -6.95 -1.84 22.15
N LEU A 341 -6.23 -1.40 21.10
CA LEU A 341 -5.12 -0.45 21.21
C LEU A 341 -5.58 1.02 21.16
N ASP A 342 -6.89 1.29 21.11
CA ASP A 342 -7.47 2.63 20.95
C ASP A 342 -6.99 3.38 19.70
N VAL A 343 -6.63 2.63 18.63
CA VAL A 343 -6.16 3.22 17.37
C VAL A 343 -7.34 3.77 16.58
N GLY A 344 -7.31 5.07 16.33
CA GLY A 344 -8.32 5.79 15.57
C GLY A 344 -7.93 6.11 14.14
N THR A 345 -8.65 7.04 13.57
CA THR A 345 -8.44 7.53 12.20
C THR A 345 -7.41 8.65 12.13
N ASP A 346 -6.92 9.14 13.28
CA ASP A 346 -5.95 10.22 13.38
C ASP A 346 -4.56 9.81 12.85
N ILE A 347 -4.33 8.49 12.70
CA ILE A 347 -3.10 7.93 12.13
C ILE A 347 -2.84 8.34 10.67
N PHE A 348 -3.85 8.85 9.96
CA PHE A 348 -3.71 9.39 8.61
C PHE A 348 -3.28 10.87 8.57
N GLN A 349 -3.25 11.56 9.72
CA GLN A 349 -2.85 12.96 9.85
C GLN A 349 -1.35 13.06 10.12
#